data_4a8702e9625c697c85b04257b852743a
#
_entry.id   4a8702e9625c697c85b04257b852743a
#
_cell.length_a   1.000
_cell.length_b   1.000
_cell.length_c   1.000
_cell.angle_alpha   90.00
_cell.angle_beta   90.00
_cell.angle_gamma   90.00
#
_symmetry.space_group_name_H-M   'P 1'
#
loop_
_entity.id
_entity.type
_entity.pdbx_description
1 polymer ?
#
loop_
_entity_poly.entity_id
_entity_poly.type
_entity_poly.pdbx_seq_one_letter_code
_entity_poly.pdbx_strand_id
1 'polypeptide(L)'
;MKNNMELLRKAEEIVNKSTIHTIGNSECTADWVMSLIDEEGYPAASMITAAKADGFNWIAFCTGKGWNKPNRAQKNPKTCVYLFDKESFSGISLVGKVEVVSDYELNRELWYDALGDFFKDPLDERLCVLMFRPEKYNIFIESRTIYGTF
;
A
#
# COMPACT_ATOMS: atom_id res chain seq x y z
N MET A 1 -1.21 0.73 30.75
CA MET A 1 -0.47 1.07 29.52
C MET A 1 -0.52 -0.13 28.57
N LYS A 2 -0.87 0.10 27.30
CA LYS A 2 -0.90 -0.97 26.31
C LYS A 2 0.49 -1.45 25.95
N ASN A 3 0.66 -2.75 25.73
CA ASN A 3 1.91 -3.30 25.25
C ASN A 3 2.04 -3.12 23.72
N ASN A 4 3.20 -3.40 23.19
CA ASN A 4 3.46 -3.20 21.76
C ASN A 4 2.60 -4.10 20.87
N MET A 5 2.23 -5.29 21.31
CA MET A 5 1.38 -6.18 20.54
C MET A 5 -0.02 -5.63 20.37
N GLU A 6 -0.57 -5.01 21.41
CA GLU A 6 -1.88 -4.35 21.33
C GLU A 6 -1.85 -3.15 20.38
N LEU A 7 -0.77 -2.38 20.43
CA LEU A 7 -0.58 -1.24 19.52
C LEU A 7 -0.41 -1.70 18.08
N LEU A 8 0.34 -2.78 17.85
CA LEU A 8 0.48 -3.37 16.52
C LEU A 8 -0.86 -3.86 15.97
N ARG A 9 -1.68 -4.50 16.79
CA ARG A 9 -3.01 -4.95 16.37
C ARG A 9 -3.89 -3.78 15.97
N LYS A 10 -3.85 -2.68 16.72
CA LYS A 10 -4.57 -1.46 16.37
C LYS A 10 -4.07 -0.86 15.06
N ALA A 11 -2.78 -0.83 14.86
CA ALA A 11 -2.20 -0.35 13.60
C ALA A 11 -2.62 -1.23 12.42
N GLU A 12 -2.69 -2.53 12.61
CA GLU A 12 -3.17 -3.47 11.59
C GLU A 12 -4.62 -3.20 11.22
N GLU A 13 -5.47 -2.91 12.20
CA GLU A 13 -6.86 -2.52 11.95
C GLU A 13 -6.94 -1.24 11.12
N ILE A 14 -6.07 -0.26 11.39
CA ILE A 14 -5.99 0.99 10.62
C ILE A 14 -5.59 0.69 9.17
N VAL A 15 -4.61 -0.18 8.97
CA VAL A 15 -4.19 -0.61 7.63
C VAL A 15 -5.36 -1.21 6.86
N ASN A 16 -6.06 -2.17 7.46
CA ASN A 16 -7.17 -2.86 6.80
C ASN A 16 -8.32 -1.92 6.45
N LYS A 17 -8.67 -1.00 7.32
CA LYS A 17 -9.78 -0.07 7.06
C LYS A 17 -9.41 1.04 6.08
N SER A 18 -8.14 1.23 5.76
CA SER A 18 -7.66 2.31 4.89
C SER A 18 -7.48 1.85 3.43
N THR A 19 -8.32 0.93 2.98
CA THR A 19 -8.30 0.40 1.61
C THR A 19 -9.65 0.62 0.95
N ILE A 20 -9.66 0.71 -0.38
CA ILE A 20 -10.89 0.93 -1.14
C ILE A 20 -11.92 -0.17 -0.89
N HIS A 21 -11.49 -1.41 -0.81
CA HIS A 21 -12.40 -2.54 -0.60
C HIS A 21 -13.06 -2.53 0.79
N THR A 22 -12.52 -1.78 1.73
CA THR A 22 -13.12 -1.61 3.06
C THR A 22 -13.97 -0.34 3.16
N ILE A 23 -13.47 0.80 2.68
CA ILE A 23 -14.18 2.09 2.83
C ILE A 23 -15.30 2.29 1.82
N GLY A 24 -15.29 1.56 0.71
CA GLY A 24 -16.31 1.67 -0.34
C GLY A 24 -15.71 2.07 -1.67
N ASN A 25 -16.33 1.56 -2.71
CA ASN A 25 -15.80 1.56 -4.07
C ASN A 25 -15.98 2.90 -4.80
N SER A 26 -16.84 3.78 -4.29
CA SER A 26 -17.20 5.05 -4.93
C SER A 26 -16.21 6.18 -4.65
N GLU A 27 -15.36 6.03 -3.66
CA GLU A 27 -14.41 7.08 -3.28
C GLU A 27 -12.98 6.61 -3.49
N CYS A 28 -12.22 7.44 -4.19
CA CYS A 28 -10.79 7.23 -4.37
C CYS A 28 -10.05 8.11 -3.36
N THR A 29 -9.45 7.51 -2.36
CA THR A 29 -8.64 8.24 -1.41
C THR A 29 -7.16 7.96 -1.69
N ALA A 30 -6.35 9.00 -1.59
CA ALA A 30 -4.90 8.89 -1.75
C ALA A 30 -4.24 9.06 -0.38
N ASP A 31 -4.62 8.22 0.55
CA ASP A 31 -4.16 8.32 1.93
C ASP A 31 -2.80 7.68 2.16
N TRP A 32 -2.35 6.88 1.19
CA TRP A 32 -1.06 6.22 1.25
C TRP A 32 -0.01 6.96 0.45
N VAL A 33 1.23 6.84 0.89
CA VAL A 33 2.41 7.29 0.16
C VAL A 33 3.31 6.09 -0.05
N MET A 34 3.77 5.91 -1.29
CA MET A 34 4.73 4.87 -1.62
C MET A 34 6.05 5.53 -2.05
N SER A 35 7.15 5.08 -1.47
CA SER A 35 8.48 5.53 -1.83
C SER A 35 9.25 4.36 -2.44
N LEU A 36 9.73 4.59 -3.65
CA LEU A 36 10.55 3.66 -4.43
C LEU A 36 11.87 4.34 -4.78
N ILE A 37 12.87 3.55 -5.11
CA ILE A 37 14.16 4.10 -5.53
C ILE A 37 14.04 4.50 -7.01
N ASP A 38 14.32 5.76 -7.30
CA ASP A 38 14.24 6.27 -8.66
C ASP A 38 15.48 5.92 -9.50
N GLU A 39 15.52 6.41 -10.73
CA GLU A 39 16.56 6.09 -11.73
C GLU A 39 17.94 6.62 -11.32
N GLU A 40 17.98 7.58 -10.40
CA GLU A 40 19.23 8.18 -9.91
C GLU A 40 19.61 7.67 -8.52
N GLY A 41 18.85 6.73 -7.96
CA GLY A 41 19.12 6.14 -6.65
C GLY A 41 18.52 6.88 -5.48
N TYR A 42 17.62 7.83 -5.71
CA TYR A 42 16.94 8.56 -4.64
C TYR A 42 15.63 7.88 -4.24
N PRO A 43 15.26 7.92 -2.95
CA PRO A 43 13.90 7.55 -2.55
C PRO A 43 12.92 8.61 -3.06
N ALA A 44 11.99 8.19 -3.89
CA ALA A 44 11.01 9.08 -4.51
C ALA A 44 9.60 8.69 -4.05
N ALA A 45 8.92 9.62 -3.40
CA ALA A 45 7.62 9.39 -2.79
C ALA A 45 6.49 10.00 -3.62
N SER A 46 5.40 9.27 -3.73
CA SER A 46 4.18 9.77 -4.38
C SER A 46 2.94 9.08 -3.79
N MET A 47 1.80 9.69 -4.02
CA MET A 47 0.53 9.15 -3.52
C MET A 47 0.15 7.88 -4.27
N ILE A 48 -0.51 6.97 -3.54
CA ILE A 48 -1.07 5.76 -4.12
C ILE A 48 -2.28 5.34 -3.29
N THR A 49 -3.24 4.71 -3.93
CA THR A 49 -4.44 4.19 -3.27
C THR A 49 -4.29 2.68 -3.07
N ALA A 50 -4.46 2.22 -1.84
CA ALA A 50 -4.48 0.79 -1.56
C ALA A 50 -5.83 0.21 -1.94
N ALA A 51 -5.81 -0.87 -2.73
CA ALA A 51 -7.04 -1.57 -3.10
C ALA A 51 -7.54 -2.43 -1.95
N LYS A 52 -6.66 -3.26 -1.41
CA LYS A 52 -7.00 -4.22 -0.36
C LYS A 52 -5.74 -4.54 0.45
N ALA A 53 -5.93 -4.99 1.68
CA ALA A 53 -4.84 -5.43 2.53
C ALA A 53 -5.26 -6.62 3.37
N ASP A 54 -4.29 -7.43 3.75
CA ASP A 54 -4.44 -8.47 4.77
C ASP A 54 -3.48 -8.13 5.91
N GLY A 55 -3.86 -7.11 6.67
CA GLY A 55 -3.06 -6.63 7.79
C GLY A 55 -1.63 -6.31 7.36
N PHE A 56 -0.68 -6.86 8.10
CA PHE A 56 0.74 -6.72 7.78
C PHE A 56 1.28 -7.87 6.93
N ASN A 57 0.43 -8.78 6.46
CA ASN A 57 0.86 -9.85 5.57
C ASN A 57 1.13 -9.33 4.15
N TRP A 58 0.22 -8.50 3.63
CA TRP A 58 0.40 -7.86 2.34
C TRP A 58 -0.57 -6.68 2.17
N ILE A 59 -0.17 -5.74 1.32
CA ILE A 59 -0.99 -4.61 0.90
C ILE A 59 -0.89 -4.51 -0.62
N ALA A 60 -2.04 -4.49 -1.29
CA ALA A 60 -2.11 -4.50 -2.76
C ALA A 60 -2.54 -3.14 -3.30
N PHE A 61 -1.81 -2.68 -4.31
CA PHE A 61 -2.06 -1.43 -5.01
C PHE A 61 -2.21 -1.72 -6.50
N CYS A 62 -3.25 -1.18 -7.14
CA CYS A 62 -3.43 -1.30 -8.58
C CYS A 62 -2.75 -0.15 -9.30
N THR A 63 -2.06 -0.43 -10.39
CA THR A 63 -1.32 0.57 -11.17
C THR A 63 -1.21 0.13 -12.63
N GLY A 64 -0.57 0.94 -13.46
CA GLY A 64 -0.41 0.66 -14.89
C GLY A 64 0.99 0.16 -15.24
N LYS A 65 1.03 -0.89 -16.05
CA LYS A 65 2.28 -1.36 -16.63
C LYS A 65 2.97 -0.24 -17.40
N GLY A 66 4.27 -0.12 -17.26
CA GLY A 66 5.04 0.93 -17.90
C GLY A 66 5.03 2.28 -17.19
N TRP A 67 4.23 2.43 -16.15
CA TRP A 67 4.27 3.64 -15.31
C TRP A 67 5.49 3.61 -14.38
N ASN A 68 5.77 4.76 -13.73
CA ASN A 68 7.00 4.90 -12.94
C ASN A 68 7.12 3.88 -11.81
N LYS A 69 6.04 3.68 -11.06
CA LYS A 69 6.09 2.80 -9.89
C LYS A 69 6.44 1.36 -10.24
N PRO A 70 5.73 0.68 -11.16
CA PRO A 70 6.10 -0.69 -11.49
C PRO A 70 7.47 -0.79 -12.15
N ASN A 71 7.87 0.21 -12.95
CA ASN A 71 9.21 0.23 -13.56
C ASN A 71 10.30 0.30 -12.50
N ARG A 72 10.12 1.14 -11.49
CA ARG A 72 11.06 1.27 -10.37
C ARG A 72 11.09 0.03 -9.51
N ALA A 73 9.91 -0.53 -9.22
CA ALA A 73 9.78 -1.75 -8.42
C ALA A 73 10.49 -2.94 -9.05
N GLN A 74 10.44 -3.05 -10.38
CA GLN A 74 11.13 -4.13 -11.09
C GLN A 74 12.65 -4.02 -11.01
N LYS A 75 13.18 -2.80 -10.96
CA LYS A 75 14.63 -2.56 -10.83
C LYS A 75 15.11 -2.71 -9.39
N ASN A 76 14.30 -2.26 -8.44
CA ASN A 76 14.62 -2.34 -7.02
C ASN A 76 13.32 -2.55 -6.23
N PRO A 77 13.11 -3.74 -5.68
CA PRO A 77 11.86 -4.05 -4.96
C PRO A 77 11.77 -3.42 -3.58
N LYS A 78 12.85 -2.88 -3.03
CA LYS A 78 12.84 -2.25 -1.72
C LYS A 78 11.97 -1.02 -1.72
N THR A 79 10.99 -0.98 -0.82
CA THR A 79 9.90 -0.02 -0.86
C THR A 79 9.53 0.39 0.56
N CYS A 80 9.13 1.63 0.70
CA CYS A 80 8.49 2.13 1.91
C CYS A 80 7.07 2.57 1.56
N VAL A 81 6.11 2.17 2.37
CA VAL A 81 4.76 2.73 2.31
C VAL A 81 4.45 3.44 3.62
N TYR A 82 3.74 4.55 3.52
CA TYR A 82 3.37 5.35 4.67
C TYR A 82 1.89 5.68 4.63
N LEU A 83 1.23 5.50 5.77
CA LEU A 83 -0.17 5.82 5.96
C LEU A 83 -0.30 6.74 7.16
N PHE A 84 -0.98 7.87 6.97
CA PHE A 84 -1.38 8.73 8.07
C PHE A 84 -2.87 8.59 8.31
N ASP A 85 -3.24 8.15 9.51
CA ASP A 85 -4.64 8.09 9.93
C ASP A 85 -4.97 9.35 10.74
N LYS A 86 -5.70 10.24 10.12
CA LYS A 86 -6.06 11.53 10.72
C LYS A 86 -6.96 11.37 11.94
N GLU A 87 -7.86 10.40 11.90
CA GLU A 87 -8.83 10.18 12.98
C GLU A 87 -8.16 9.83 14.30
N SER A 88 -7.20 8.92 14.29
CA SER A 88 -6.46 8.50 15.49
C SER A 88 -5.12 9.21 15.66
N PHE A 89 -4.75 10.09 14.72
CA PHE A 89 -3.45 10.74 14.66
C PHE A 89 -2.31 9.72 14.75
N SER A 90 -2.36 8.74 13.87
CA SER A 90 -1.37 7.67 13.81
C SER A 90 -0.62 7.70 12.49
N GLY A 91 0.69 7.46 12.54
CA GLY A 91 1.53 7.34 11.35
C GLY A 91 2.11 5.94 11.27
N ILE A 92 1.86 5.26 10.15
CA ILE A 92 2.32 3.88 9.94
C ILE A 92 3.31 3.86 8.79
N SER A 93 4.58 3.64 9.12
CA SER A 93 5.65 3.49 8.14
C SER A 93 6.07 2.03 8.07
N LEU A 94 5.96 1.45 6.89
CA LEU A 94 6.31 0.05 6.65
C LEU A 94 7.36 -0.01 5.54
N VAL A 95 8.44 -0.72 5.79
CA VAL A 95 9.43 -1.00 4.75
C VAL A 95 9.43 -2.50 4.45
N GLY A 96 9.64 -2.83 3.21
CA GLY A 96 9.62 -4.21 2.73
C GLY A 96 9.90 -4.26 1.26
N LYS A 97 9.33 -5.25 0.60
CA LYS A 97 9.53 -5.46 -0.83
C LYS A 97 8.20 -5.47 -1.56
N VAL A 98 8.22 -4.95 -2.76
CA VAL A 98 7.06 -4.94 -3.65
C VAL A 98 7.34 -5.80 -4.87
N GLU A 99 6.35 -6.58 -5.25
CA GLU A 99 6.36 -7.41 -6.46
C GLU A 99 5.33 -6.89 -7.45
N VAL A 100 5.71 -6.80 -8.71
CA VAL A 100 4.77 -6.46 -9.79
C VAL A 100 4.10 -7.74 -10.27
N VAL A 101 2.78 -7.81 -10.09
CA VAL A 101 2.00 -9.02 -10.43
C VAL A 101 1.04 -8.70 -11.56
N SER A 102 1.09 -9.52 -12.62
CA SER A 102 0.18 -9.45 -13.76
C SER A 102 -0.66 -10.72 -13.80
N ASP A 103 -1.81 -10.67 -13.16
CA ASP A 103 -2.72 -11.83 -13.02
C ASP A 103 -4.16 -11.33 -13.14
N TYR A 104 -4.89 -11.83 -14.12
CA TYR A 104 -6.26 -11.37 -14.38
C TYR A 104 -7.23 -11.69 -13.25
N GLU A 105 -7.06 -12.83 -12.57
CA GLU A 105 -7.92 -13.16 -11.43
C GLU A 105 -7.69 -12.21 -10.27
N LEU A 106 -6.43 -11.90 -9.98
CA LEU A 106 -6.08 -10.93 -8.95
C LEU A 106 -6.56 -9.53 -9.33
N ASN A 107 -6.37 -9.12 -10.58
CA ASN A 107 -6.88 -7.83 -11.07
C ASN A 107 -8.40 -7.72 -10.90
N ARG A 108 -9.12 -8.79 -11.16
CA ARG A 108 -10.57 -8.83 -11.00
C ARG A 108 -10.97 -8.72 -9.53
N GLU A 109 -10.28 -9.45 -8.67
CA GLU A 109 -10.53 -9.40 -7.22
C GLU A 109 -10.29 -8.02 -6.63
N LEU A 110 -9.26 -7.32 -7.10
CA LEU A 110 -8.84 -6.02 -6.57
C LEU A 110 -9.47 -4.83 -7.28
N TRP A 111 -10.20 -5.04 -8.38
CA TRP A 111 -10.82 -3.97 -9.17
C TRP A 111 -11.71 -3.07 -8.32
N TYR A 112 -11.69 -1.77 -8.60
CA TYR A 112 -12.62 -0.79 -8.04
C TYR A 112 -12.94 0.28 -9.09
N ASP A 113 -14.07 0.97 -8.93
CA ASP A 113 -14.66 1.81 -9.98
C ASP A 113 -13.74 2.91 -10.49
N ALA A 114 -12.97 3.55 -9.62
CA ALA A 114 -12.06 4.63 -10.04
C ALA A 114 -10.98 4.15 -11.02
N LEU A 115 -10.65 2.88 -11.04
CA LEU A 115 -9.72 2.33 -12.03
C LEU A 115 -10.28 2.44 -13.45
N GLY A 116 -11.59 2.53 -13.60
CA GLY A 116 -12.25 2.71 -14.89
C GLY A 116 -11.91 4.02 -15.58
N ASP A 117 -11.36 5.01 -14.87
CA ASP A 117 -10.86 6.24 -15.47
C ASP A 117 -9.56 6.03 -16.27
N PHE A 118 -8.85 4.94 -16.02
CA PHE A 118 -7.53 4.65 -16.61
C PHE A 118 -7.50 3.35 -17.41
N PHE A 119 -8.34 2.38 -17.05
CA PHE A 119 -8.35 1.04 -17.63
C PHE A 119 -9.78 0.70 -18.08
N LYS A 120 -9.88 -0.16 -19.09
CA LYS A 120 -11.20 -0.55 -19.64
C LYS A 120 -12.01 -1.39 -18.64
N ASP A 121 -11.36 -2.40 -18.06
CA ASP A 121 -11.97 -3.37 -17.16
C ASP A 121 -10.84 -4.18 -16.50
N PRO A 122 -11.16 -5.13 -15.59
CA PRO A 122 -10.14 -5.96 -14.95
C PRO A 122 -9.28 -6.80 -15.89
N LEU A 123 -9.70 -7.00 -17.14
CA LEU A 123 -8.95 -7.75 -18.14
C LEU A 123 -8.03 -6.89 -18.98
N ASP A 124 -7.97 -5.59 -18.70
CA ASP A 124 -7.09 -4.66 -19.43
C ASP A 124 -5.63 -5.07 -19.23
N GLU A 125 -4.93 -5.30 -20.33
CA GLU A 125 -3.54 -5.76 -20.31
C GLU A 125 -2.58 -4.74 -19.67
N ARG A 126 -2.98 -3.48 -19.60
CA ARG A 126 -2.16 -2.42 -19.01
C ARG A 126 -2.23 -2.41 -17.48
N LEU A 127 -3.21 -3.08 -16.89
CA LEU A 127 -3.39 -3.13 -15.44
C LEU A 127 -2.45 -4.15 -14.80
N CYS A 128 -1.82 -3.75 -13.71
CA CYS A 128 -1.04 -4.67 -12.88
C CYS A 128 -1.19 -4.31 -11.40
N VAL A 129 -0.70 -5.15 -10.54
CA VAL A 129 -0.77 -5.01 -9.09
C VAL A 129 0.64 -4.89 -8.51
N LEU A 130 0.81 -3.94 -7.63
CA LEU A 130 1.98 -3.88 -6.77
C LEU A 130 1.62 -4.57 -5.46
N MET A 131 2.19 -5.73 -5.24
CA MET A 131 1.96 -6.52 -4.03
C MET A 131 3.09 -6.24 -3.05
N PHE A 132 2.80 -5.48 -2.01
CA PHE A 132 3.77 -5.08 -1.01
C PHE A 132 3.71 -6.01 0.19
N ARG A 133 4.88 -6.52 0.61
CA ARG A 133 5.01 -7.35 1.82
C ARG A 133 5.94 -6.66 2.80
N PRO A 134 5.40 -6.17 3.93
CA PRO A 134 6.20 -5.48 4.93
C PRO A 134 7.16 -6.43 5.66
N GLU A 135 8.35 -5.91 5.96
CA GLU A 135 9.38 -6.62 6.72
C GLU A 135 9.67 -5.94 8.05
N LYS A 136 9.56 -4.61 8.10
CA LYS A 136 9.82 -3.81 9.29
C LYS A 136 8.78 -2.72 9.44
N TYR A 137 8.57 -2.28 10.66
CA TYR A 137 7.65 -1.20 10.95
C TYR A 137 8.28 -0.11 11.80
N ASN A 138 7.80 1.11 11.63
CA ASN A 138 8.02 2.26 12.49
C ASN A 138 6.68 2.98 12.58
N ILE A 139 6.03 2.89 13.74
CA ILE A 139 4.64 3.30 13.89
C ILE A 139 4.51 4.26 15.05
N PHE A 140 3.90 5.43 14.79
CA PHE A 140 3.46 6.35 15.81
C PHE A 140 1.97 6.12 16.06
N ILE A 141 1.62 5.72 17.27
CA ILE A 141 0.24 5.42 17.65
C ILE A 141 0.04 5.65 19.14
N GLU A 142 -1.08 6.26 19.50
CA GLU A 142 -1.41 6.60 20.89
C GLU A 142 -0.25 7.33 21.59
N SER A 143 0.34 8.33 20.89
CA SER A 143 1.45 9.15 21.35
C SER A 143 2.74 8.36 21.66
N ARG A 144 2.88 7.18 21.12
CA ARG A 144 4.07 6.34 21.28
C ARG A 144 4.64 5.94 19.93
N THR A 145 5.96 5.80 19.88
CA THR A 145 6.63 5.25 18.70
C THR A 145 7.04 3.80 19.00
N ILE A 146 6.60 2.88 18.15
CA ILE A 146 7.02 1.49 18.21
C ILE A 146 7.69 1.12 16.88
N TYR A 147 8.74 0.30 16.94
CA TYR A 147 9.43 -0.15 15.74
C TYR A 147 10.01 -1.54 15.96
N GLY A 148 10.18 -2.27 14.86
CA GLY A 148 10.69 -3.64 14.90
C GLY A 148 10.58 -4.33 13.55
N THR A 149 10.74 -5.63 13.57
CA THR A 149 10.63 -6.53 12.41
C THR A 149 9.43 -7.45 12.59
N PHE A 150 8.84 -7.82 11.45
CA PHE A 150 7.80 -8.84 11.44
C PHE A 150 8.37 -10.25 11.44
#